data_4b379f6273ef30e16445bc9118d2f9d8
#
_entry.id   4b379f6273ef30e16445bc9118d2f9d8
#
_cell.length_a   1.000
_cell.length_b   1.000
_cell.length_c   1.000
_cell.angle_alpha   90.00
_cell.angle_beta   90.00
_cell.angle_gamma   90.00
#
_symmetry.space_group_name_H-M   'P 1'
#
loop_
_entity.id
_entity.type
_entity.pdbx_description
1 polymer ?
#
loop_
_entity_poly.entity_id
_entity_poly.type
_entity_poly.pdbx_seq_one_letter_code
_entity_poly.pdbx_strand_id
1 'polypeptide(L)'
;MKICSTVCRAALILNGVKGIGPAKLKKMLSGGLSDCSTGELARLLYQETGKPADGFLGEIETAKSAAEQQIELAGNCGVRILCSCDPEYPSLLKHSKFDQFLLYVKGNLPPSSRSAAVIGSREPPAKADVVAARITAELTERKFSIVSGLALGCDTFAHREALRCHGHTVAVLAHGLDYVYPEENAGLAEQIVAEGGALVSQFPMGEKPAQYNYPKRDKIQAGLSQLVVMIASTREGGSLIASKSILEDGRDLFVPVACGPDKNSQAFEANRILASENHNEICELLKIKKYDRSHLHILKSREDYVKFEPAAGGSPADEPGMNEQGSLF
;
A
#
# COMPACT_ATOMS: atom_id res chain seq x y z
N MET A 1 15.10 18.99 1.26
CA MET A 1 14.18 17.95 1.86
C MET A 1 15.05 16.81 2.40
N LYS A 2 14.79 16.32 3.61
CA LYS A 2 15.55 15.20 4.20
C LYS A 2 15.12 13.91 3.50
N ILE A 3 16.07 13.15 2.93
CA ILE A 3 15.77 11.94 2.15
C ILE A 3 15.34 10.78 3.06
N CYS A 4 15.97 10.62 4.23
CA CYS A 4 15.57 9.65 5.23
C CYS A 4 15.99 10.11 6.65
N SER A 5 15.34 9.53 7.68
CA SER A 5 15.72 9.73 9.09
C SER A 5 16.94 8.89 9.45
N THR A 6 17.54 9.16 10.64
CA THR A 6 18.64 8.32 11.18
C THR A 6 18.18 6.87 11.38
N VAL A 7 16.99 6.69 11.93
CA VAL A 7 16.40 5.34 12.12
C VAL A 7 16.15 4.64 10.79
N CYS A 8 15.66 5.38 9.78
CA CYS A 8 15.46 4.83 8.43
C CYS A 8 16.79 4.43 7.77
N ARG A 9 17.87 5.22 7.92
CA ARG A 9 19.21 4.86 7.46
C ARG A 9 19.70 3.58 8.13
N ALA A 10 19.55 3.45 9.44
CA ALA A 10 19.88 2.22 10.16
C ALA A 10 19.06 1.02 9.65
N ALA A 11 17.78 1.23 9.38
CA ALA A 11 16.91 0.19 8.82
C ALA A 11 17.39 -0.27 7.44
N LEU A 12 17.81 0.65 6.55
CA LEU A 12 18.38 0.31 5.24
C LEU A 12 19.66 -0.55 5.39
N ILE A 13 20.56 -0.16 6.29
CA ILE A 13 21.80 -0.90 6.54
C ILE A 13 21.47 -2.30 7.08
N LEU A 14 20.66 -2.37 8.13
CA LEU A 14 20.31 -3.64 8.77
C LEU A 14 19.53 -4.58 7.83
N ASN A 15 18.70 -4.04 6.95
CA ASN A 15 17.99 -4.82 5.92
C ASN A 15 18.95 -5.46 4.90
N GLY A 16 20.15 -4.93 4.73
CA GLY A 16 21.21 -5.51 3.90
C GLY A 16 21.95 -6.65 4.57
N VAL A 17 21.77 -6.86 5.88
CA VAL A 17 22.41 -7.95 6.63
C VAL A 17 21.60 -9.23 6.48
N LYS A 18 22.27 -10.35 6.17
CA LYS A 18 21.60 -11.63 5.91
C LYS A 18 20.75 -12.10 7.10
N GLY A 19 19.48 -12.38 6.82
CA GLY A 19 18.54 -12.92 7.82
C GLY A 19 17.84 -11.85 8.67
N ILE A 20 18.04 -10.58 8.38
CA ILE A 20 17.31 -9.47 8.98
C ILE A 20 16.19 -9.04 8.00
N GLY A 21 14.96 -9.19 8.41
CA GLY A 21 13.79 -8.79 7.63
C GLY A 21 12.86 -7.85 8.43
N PRO A 22 11.71 -7.44 7.87
CA PRO A 22 10.84 -6.41 8.44
C PRO A 22 10.48 -6.61 9.91
N ALA A 23 10.14 -7.85 10.32
CA ALA A 23 9.78 -8.14 11.71
C ALA A 23 10.94 -7.91 12.69
N LYS A 24 12.16 -8.31 12.30
CA LYS A 24 13.36 -8.07 13.12
C LYS A 24 13.72 -6.59 13.15
N LEU A 25 13.63 -5.88 12.02
CA LEU A 25 13.84 -4.43 11.95
C LEU A 25 12.91 -3.71 12.92
N LYS A 26 11.61 -4.06 12.89
CA LYS A 26 10.61 -3.48 13.79
C LYS A 26 10.98 -3.68 15.26
N LYS A 27 11.41 -4.89 15.63
CA LYS A 27 11.85 -5.21 17.00
C LYS A 27 13.13 -4.47 17.40
N MET A 28 14.14 -4.46 16.53
CA MET A 28 15.45 -3.85 16.81
C MET A 28 15.37 -2.32 16.92
N LEU A 29 14.51 -1.68 16.15
CA LEU A 29 14.45 -0.21 16.03
C LEU A 29 13.29 0.44 16.77
N SER A 30 12.43 -0.33 17.45
CA SER A 30 11.28 0.17 18.20
C SER A 30 11.67 1.09 19.38
N GLY A 31 12.85 0.91 19.95
CA GLY A 31 13.39 1.73 21.03
C GLY A 31 14.05 3.06 20.59
N GLY A 32 14.03 3.34 19.28
CA GLY A 32 14.78 4.46 18.70
C GLY A 32 16.28 4.12 18.54
N LEU A 33 17.01 5.03 17.94
CA LEU A 33 18.43 4.90 17.69
C LEU A 33 19.11 6.27 17.82
N SER A 34 20.23 6.32 18.54
CA SER A 34 20.99 7.58 18.72
C SER A 34 21.84 7.92 17.48
N ASP A 35 22.46 6.90 16.88
CA ASP A 35 23.31 7.03 15.69
C ASP A 35 23.32 5.74 14.84
N CYS A 36 24.00 5.80 13.69
CA CYS A 36 24.20 4.66 12.77
C CYS A 36 25.66 4.17 12.80
N SER A 37 26.34 4.28 13.93
CA SER A 37 27.71 3.78 14.04
C SER A 37 27.76 2.25 13.87
N THR A 38 28.88 1.74 13.35
CA THR A 38 29.09 0.30 13.17
C THR A 38 28.95 -0.43 14.51
N GLY A 39 29.45 0.17 15.60
CA GLY A 39 29.34 -0.41 16.94
C GLY A 39 27.89 -0.54 17.43
N GLU A 40 27.05 0.50 17.23
CA GLU A 40 25.64 0.46 17.63
C GLU A 40 24.85 -0.56 16.81
N LEU A 41 25.06 -0.61 15.49
CA LEU A 41 24.42 -1.59 14.62
C LEU A 41 24.84 -3.03 14.96
N ALA A 42 26.14 -3.26 15.25
CA ALA A 42 26.64 -4.56 15.65
C ALA A 42 26.07 -4.99 17.02
N ARG A 43 25.89 -4.04 17.96
CA ARG A 43 25.23 -4.28 19.25
C ARG A 43 23.78 -4.75 19.06
N LEU A 44 23.00 -4.07 18.20
CA LEU A 44 21.62 -4.44 17.88
C LEU A 44 21.55 -5.83 17.25
N LEU A 45 22.46 -6.16 16.31
CA LEU A 45 22.54 -7.48 15.68
C LEU A 45 22.89 -8.58 16.70
N TYR A 46 23.79 -8.31 17.62
CA TYR A 46 24.11 -9.23 18.72
C TYR A 46 22.88 -9.51 19.59
N GLN A 47 22.17 -8.46 20.01
CA GLN A 47 20.97 -8.58 20.83
C GLN A 47 19.87 -9.40 20.15
N GLU A 48 19.70 -9.26 18.83
CA GLU A 48 18.65 -9.96 18.07
C GLU A 48 19.04 -11.39 17.69
N THR A 49 20.33 -11.64 17.42
CA THR A 49 20.78 -12.92 16.83
C THR A 49 21.57 -13.81 17.80
N GLY A 50 22.12 -13.24 18.87
CA GLY A 50 23.04 -13.91 19.80
C GLY A 50 24.44 -14.19 19.22
N LYS A 51 24.74 -13.76 17.97
CA LYS A 51 26.02 -13.95 17.33
C LYS A 51 27.00 -12.84 17.70
N PRO A 52 28.33 -13.15 17.88
CA PRO A 52 29.32 -12.14 18.22
C PRO A 52 29.30 -10.94 17.28
N ALA A 53 29.41 -9.73 17.83
CA ALA A 53 29.35 -8.46 17.08
C ALA A 53 30.41 -8.37 15.98
N ASP A 54 31.60 -8.89 16.23
CA ASP A 54 32.74 -8.90 15.28
C ASP A 54 32.42 -9.68 14.00
N GLY A 55 31.52 -10.67 14.07
CA GLY A 55 31.05 -11.44 12.91
C GLY A 55 30.22 -10.65 11.92
N PHE A 56 29.72 -9.48 12.31
CA PHE A 56 28.88 -8.64 11.44
C PHE A 56 29.63 -7.43 10.85
N LEU A 57 30.84 -7.12 11.28
CA LEU A 57 31.52 -5.88 10.89
C LEU A 57 31.66 -5.75 9.36
N GLY A 58 32.08 -6.81 8.66
CA GLY A 58 32.20 -6.79 7.21
C GLY A 58 30.85 -6.68 6.48
N GLU A 59 29.81 -7.35 6.98
CA GLU A 59 28.46 -7.27 6.42
C GLU A 59 27.87 -5.85 6.62
N ILE A 60 28.10 -5.24 7.79
CA ILE A 60 27.65 -3.88 8.09
C ILE A 60 28.31 -2.86 7.16
N GLU A 61 29.63 -2.93 6.94
CA GLU A 61 30.32 -1.97 6.07
C GLU A 61 29.86 -2.11 4.60
N THR A 62 29.66 -3.34 4.12
CA THR A 62 29.08 -3.58 2.80
C THR A 62 27.65 -3.02 2.71
N ALA A 63 26.81 -3.28 3.70
CA ALA A 63 25.44 -2.80 3.77
C ALA A 63 25.36 -1.29 3.90
N LYS A 64 26.30 -0.62 4.59
CA LYS A 64 26.42 0.85 4.63
C LYS A 64 26.63 1.43 3.24
N SER A 65 27.61 0.91 2.50
CA SER A 65 27.87 1.37 1.13
C SER A 65 26.64 1.23 0.23
N ALA A 66 25.93 0.10 0.32
CA ALA A 66 24.70 -0.13 -0.43
C ALA A 66 23.57 0.83 0.01
N ALA A 67 23.43 1.08 1.30
CA ALA A 67 22.42 2.03 1.83
C ALA A 67 22.71 3.47 1.37
N GLU A 68 23.95 3.93 1.37
CA GLU A 68 24.33 5.25 0.86
C GLU A 68 24.00 5.38 -0.63
N GLN A 69 24.29 4.37 -1.45
CA GLN A 69 23.91 4.37 -2.87
C GLN A 69 22.38 4.47 -3.04
N GLN A 70 21.61 3.75 -2.23
CA GLN A 70 20.14 3.86 -2.27
C GLN A 70 19.64 5.24 -1.89
N ILE A 71 20.23 5.88 -0.87
CA ILE A 71 19.89 7.23 -0.44
C ILE A 71 20.24 8.26 -1.51
N GLU A 72 21.38 8.13 -2.15
CA GLU A 72 21.82 9.00 -3.26
C GLU A 72 20.88 8.87 -4.47
N LEU A 73 20.62 7.63 -4.93
CA LEU A 73 19.71 7.37 -6.04
C LEU A 73 18.30 7.91 -5.76
N ALA A 74 17.78 7.67 -4.56
CA ALA A 74 16.49 8.19 -4.15
C ALA A 74 16.47 9.73 -4.18
N GLY A 75 17.50 10.38 -3.65
CA GLY A 75 17.65 11.84 -3.67
C GLY A 75 17.66 12.42 -5.08
N ASN A 76 18.41 11.81 -6.00
CA ASN A 76 18.49 12.23 -7.39
C ASN A 76 17.14 12.11 -8.15
N CYS A 77 16.26 11.19 -7.71
CA CYS A 77 14.94 10.99 -8.29
C CYS A 77 13.82 11.76 -7.53
N GLY A 78 14.15 12.55 -6.50
CA GLY A 78 13.16 13.22 -5.64
C GLY A 78 12.33 12.25 -4.79
N VAL A 79 12.90 11.09 -4.45
CA VAL A 79 12.28 10.05 -3.64
C VAL A 79 12.75 10.16 -2.20
N ARG A 80 11.82 10.10 -1.25
CA ARG A 80 12.11 9.94 0.18
C ARG A 80 12.03 8.46 0.55
N ILE A 81 12.81 8.07 1.55
CA ILE A 81 12.75 6.73 2.11
C ILE A 81 12.26 6.88 3.55
N LEU A 82 11.16 6.21 3.87
CA LEU A 82 10.52 6.21 5.18
C LEU A 82 10.63 4.83 5.82
N CYS A 83 10.75 4.79 7.13
CA CYS A 83 10.58 3.54 7.90
C CYS A 83 9.36 3.64 8.82
N SER A 84 8.86 2.51 9.29
CA SER A 84 7.64 2.49 10.11
C SER A 84 7.82 3.15 11.50
N CYS A 85 9.02 3.62 11.83
CA CYS A 85 9.29 4.47 12.99
C CYS A 85 9.12 5.97 12.69
N ASP A 86 9.10 6.38 11.42
CA ASP A 86 8.94 7.78 11.04
C ASP A 86 7.49 8.23 11.25
N PRO A 87 7.25 9.46 11.74
CA PRO A 87 5.90 9.97 11.97
C PRO A 87 5.09 10.11 10.67
N GLU A 88 5.75 10.31 9.53
CA GLU A 88 5.11 10.41 8.21
C GLU A 88 4.76 9.06 7.59
N TYR A 89 5.18 7.93 8.19
CA TYR A 89 4.89 6.60 7.68
C TYR A 89 3.39 6.30 7.81
N PRO A 90 2.71 5.80 6.74
CA PRO A 90 1.27 5.61 6.75
C PRO A 90 0.80 4.70 7.90
N SER A 91 -0.05 5.24 8.77
CA SER A 91 -0.52 4.54 9.98
C SER A 91 -1.26 3.24 9.66
N LEU A 92 -2.07 3.22 8.60
CA LEU A 92 -2.77 2.00 8.16
C LEU A 92 -1.79 0.89 7.77
N LEU A 93 -0.70 1.24 7.05
CA LEU A 93 0.32 0.26 6.65
C LEU A 93 1.14 -0.20 7.86
N LYS A 94 1.49 0.71 8.77
CA LYS A 94 2.22 0.39 10.00
C LYS A 94 1.52 -0.66 10.87
N HIS A 95 0.18 -0.64 10.89
CA HIS A 95 -0.65 -1.58 11.65
C HIS A 95 -1.11 -2.80 10.83
N SER A 96 -0.79 -2.83 9.54
CA SER A 96 -1.07 -3.97 8.67
C SER A 96 -0.12 -5.14 8.95
N LYS A 97 -0.62 -6.36 8.73
CA LYS A 97 0.21 -7.58 8.71
C LYS A 97 1.27 -7.58 7.60
N PHE A 98 1.12 -6.66 6.64
CA PHE A 98 1.95 -6.55 5.45
C PHE A 98 2.96 -5.40 5.50
N ASP A 99 3.13 -4.76 6.67
CA ASP A 99 4.15 -3.73 6.89
C ASP A 99 5.55 -4.27 6.56
N GLN A 100 6.21 -3.64 5.59
CA GLN A 100 7.56 -4.01 5.14
C GLN A 100 8.65 -3.20 5.85
N PHE A 101 8.27 -2.35 6.79
CA PHE A 101 9.14 -1.46 7.55
C PHE A 101 9.76 -0.30 6.75
N LEU A 102 10.09 -0.50 5.48
CA LEU A 102 10.65 0.51 4.57
C LEU A 102 9.67 0.82 3.43
N LEU A 103 9.56 2.09 3.08
CA LEU A 103 8.72 2.58 1.99
C LEU A 103 9.45 3.71 1.25
N TYR A 104 9.57 3.58 -0.08
CA TYR A 104 10.05 4.62 -0.97
C TYR A 104 8.86 5.44 -1.43
N VAL A 105 8.98 6.78 -1.40
CA VAL A 105 7.88 7.71 -1.65
C VAL A 105 8.32 8.86 -2.54
N LYS A 106 7.66 9.06 -3.68
CA LYS A 106 7.78 10.23 -4.54
C LYS A 106 6.46 10.99 -4.53
N GLY A 107 6.48 12.26 -4.16
CA GLY A 107 5.28 13.07 -3.96
C GLY A 107 4.76 13.05 -2.52
N ASN A 108 3.46 13.28 -2.33
CA ASN A 108 2.83 13.44 -1.04
C ASN A 108 1.97 12.23 -0.68
N LEU A 109 2.18 11.67 0.50
CA LEU A 109 1.32 10.62 1.05
C LEU A 109 -0.06 11.19 1.41
N PRO A 110 -1.10 10.34 1.59
CA PRO A 110 -2.42 10.79 1.98
C PRO A 110 -2.36 11.70 3.22
N PRO A 111 -3.09 12.81 3.23
CA PRO A 111 -3.09 13.74 4.36
C PRO A 111 -3.77 13.17 5.61
N SER A 112 -4.49 12.07 5.45
CA SER A 112 -5.16 11.34 6.53
C SER A 112 -5.13 9.84 6.27
N SER A 113 -5.52 9.03 7.25
CA SER A 113 -5.69 7.57 7.09
C SER A 113 -6.90 7.19 6.22
N ARG A 114 -7.71 8.17 5.75
CA ARG A 114 -8.88 7.94 4.91
C ARG A 114 -8.48 7.62 3.47
N SER A 115 -8.25 6.35 3.18
CA SER A 115 -7.82 5.87 1.87
C SER A 115 -8.55 4.59 1.47
N ALA A 116 -8.81 4.43 0.16
CA ALA A 116 -9.52 3.32 -0.44
C ALA A 116 -8.74 2.77 -1.63
N ALA A 117 -8.46 1.47 -1.66
CA ALA A 117 -7.89 0.86 -2.84
C ALA A 117 -8.99 0.53 -3.85
N VAL A 118 -8.82 0.97 -5.10
CA VAL A 118 -9.68 0.60 -6.23
C VAL A 118 -8.84 -0.23 -7.19
N ILE A 119 -9.17 -1.50 -7.33
CA ILE A 119 -8.36 -2.50 -8.02
C ILE A 119 -9.20 -3.34 -8.98
N GLY A 120 -8.54 -4.07 -9.87
CA GLY A 120 -9.23 -5.01 -10.74
C GLY A 120 -8.39 -5.54 -11.88
N SER A 121 -9.05 -6.08 -12.90
CA SER A 121 -8.43 -6.67 -14.07
C SER A 121 -7.62 -5.65 -14.90
N ARG A 122 -6.53 -6.12 -15.48
CA ARG A 122 -5.77 -5.38 -16.51
C ARG A 122 -6.49 -5.37 -17.86
N GLU A 123 -7.32 -6.37 -18.10
CA GLU A 123 -8.21 -6.52 -19.25
C GLU A 123 -9.65 -6.53 -18.73
N PRO A 124 -10.20 -5.36 -18.36
CA PRO A 124 -11.50 -5.29 -17.75
C PRO A 124 -12.63 -5.57 -18.76
N PRO A 125 -13.76 -6.14 -18.32
CA PRO A 125 -14.92 -6.34 -19.16
C PRO A 125 -15.56 -5.00 -19.57
N ALA A 126 -16.44 -5.04 -20.58
CA ALA A 126 -17.17 -3.87 -21.02
C ALA A 126 -17.87 -3.16 -19.83
N LYS A 127 -17.82 -1.82 -19.81
CA LYS A 127 -18.37 -0.95 -18.76
C LYS A 127 -17.69 -1.02 -17.39
N ALA A 128 -16.63 -1.80 -17.22
CA ALA A 128 -15.86 -1.78 -15.97
C ALA A 128 -15.21 -0.40 -15.71
N ASP A 129 -14.84 0.31 -16.77
CA ASP A 129 -14.41 1.70 -16.75
C ASP A 129 -15.46 2.63 -16.11
N VAL A 130 -16.72 2.50 -16.52
CA VAL A 130 -17.85 3.29 -15.98
C VAL A 130 -18.08 2.95 -14.50
N VAL A 131 -17.99 1.67 -14.13
CA VAL A 131 -18.17 1.25 -12.73
C VAL A 131 -17.01 1.77 -11.87
N ALA A 132 -15.77 1.60 -12.32
CA ALA A 132 -14.59 2.10 -11.64
C ALA A 132 -14.65 3.63 -11.46
N ALA A 133 -14.97 4.35 -12.53
CA ALA A 133 -15.10 5.81 -12.47
C ALA A 133 -16.17 6.27 -11.47
N ARG A 134 -17.37 5.69 -11.50
CA ARG A 134 -18.45 6.05 -10.57
C ARG A 134 -18.09 5.81 -9.10
N ILE A 135 -17.50 4.66 -8.81
CA ILE A 135 -17.08 4.30 -7.45
C ILE A 135 -15.95 5.23 -7.00
N THR A 136 -14.97 5.47 -7.87
CA THR A 136 -13.85 6.36 -7.56
C THR A 136 -14.32 7.80 -7.32
N ALA A 137 -15.21 8.32 -8.15
CA ALA A 137 -15.80 9.65 -7.95
C ALA A 137 -16.48 9.77 -6.58
N GLU A 138 -17.31 8.80 -6.22
CA GLU A 138 -18.00 8.75 -4.91
C GLU A 138 -17.00 8.71 -3.74
N LEU A 139 -15.97 7.87 -3.83
CA LEU A 139 -14.93 7.80 -2.80
C LEU A 139 -14.16 9.13 -2.69
N THR A 140 -13.85 9.75 -3.83
CA THR A 140 -13.16 11.05 -3.86
C THR A 140 -14.02 12.16 -3.26
N GLU A 141 -15.31 12.19 -3.55
CA GLU A 141 -16.27 13.14 -2.96
C GLU A 141 -16.30 12.99 -1.43
N ARG A 142 -16.23 11.77 -0.94
CA ARG A 142 -16.13 11.43 0.49
C ARG A 142 -14.73 11.63 1.08
N LYS A 143 -13.82 12.27 0.34
CA LYS A 143 -12.45 12.60 0.79
C LYS A 143 -11.55 11.39 1.05
N PHE A 144 -11.80 10.26 0.39
CA PHE A 144 -10.83 9.18 0.36
C PHE A 144 -9.69 9.49 -0.61
N SER A 145 -8.47 9.22 -0.19
CA SER A 145 -7.34 9.07 -1.10
C SER A 145 -7.46 7.75 -1.86
N ILE A 146 -7.36 7.78 -3.17
CA ILE A 146 -7.49 6.59 -4.00
C ILE A 146 -6.14 5.89 -4.12
N VAL A 147 -6.07 4.64 -3.69
CA VAL A 147 -4.87 3.80 -3.81
C VAL A 147 -5.08 2.82 -4.96
N SER A 148 -4.12 2.69 -5.86
CA SER A 148 -4.14 1.67 -6.91
C SER A 148 -2.73 1.33 -7.38
N GLY A 149 -2.59 0.46 -8.40
CA GLY A 149 -1.30 -0.11 -8.76
C GLY A 149 -0.68 0.40 -10.05
N LEU A 150 -1.28 1.41 -10.68
CA LEU A 150 -0.84 1.96 -11.96
C LEU A 150 -0.80 0.94 -13.11
N ALA A 151 -1.41 -0.23 -12.98
CA ALA A 151 -1.54 -1.20 -14.06
C ALA A 151 -2.54 -0.70 -15.12
N LEU A 152 -2.47 -1.27 -16.33
CA LEU A 152 -3.51 -1.06 -17.34
C LEU A 152 -4.87 -1.53 -16.80
N GLY A 153 -5.96 -1.03 -17.37
CA GLY A 153 -7.31 -1.39 -16.99
C GLY A 153 -7.83 -0.68 -15.74
N CYS A 154 -8.36 -1.41 -14.77
CA CYS A 154 -9.06 -0.85 -13.62
C CYS A 154 -8.24 0.16 -12.81
N ASP A 155 -6.94 -0.10 -12.62
CA ASP A 155 -6.06 0.80 -11.87
C ASP A 155 -5.91 2.16 -12.60
N THR A 156 -5.72 2.12 -13.94
CA THR A 156 -5.67 3.32 -14.77
C THR A 156 -6.96 4.13 -14.68
N PHE A 157 -8.13 3.46 -14.70
CA PHE A 157 -9.42 4.13 -14.59
C PHE A 157 -9.58 4.82 -13.23
N ALA A 158 -9.17 4.14 -12.16
CA ALA A 158 -9.23 4.70 -10.81
C ALA A 158 -8.36 5.95 -10.67
N HIS A 159 -7.10 5.91 -11.09
CA HIS A 159 -6.21 7.06 -11.01
C HIS A 159 -6.71 8.25 -11.84
N ARG A 160 -7.10 8.00 -13.11
CA ARG A 160 -7.62 9.05 -13.99
C ARG A 160 -8.87 9.71 -13.43
N GLU A 161 -9.79 8.93 -12.89
CA GLU A 161 -11.01 9.48 -12.32
C GLU A 161 -10.75 10.26 -11.02
N ALA A 162 -9.84 9.78 -10.15
CA ALA A 162 -9.43 10.51 -8.97
C ALA A 162 -8.88 11.90 -9.32
N LEU A 163 -7.98 11.98 -10.32
CA LEU A 163 -7.44 13.25 -10.82
C LEU A 163 -8.53 14.12 -11.45
N ARG A 164 -9.42 13.55 -12.29
CA ARG A 164 -10.55 14.27 -12.87
C ARG A 164 -11.47 14.93 -11.83
N CYS A 165 -11.61 14.27 -10.68
CA CYS A 165 -12.37 14.79 -9.53
C CYS A 165 -11.54 15.66 -8.57
N HIS A 166 -10.32 16.06 -8.96
CA HIS A 166 -9.38 16.82 -8.12
C HIS A 166 -9.12 16.16 -6.75
N GLY A 167 -9.12 14.82 -6.73
CA GLY A 167 -8.88 14.01 -5.54
C GLY A 167 -7.41 13.58 -5.44
N HIS A 168 -7.03 13.20 -4.23
CA HIS A 168 -5.70 12.67 -3.96
C HIS A 168 -5.61 11.21 -4.41
N THR A 169 -4.50 10.82 -5.07
CA THR A 169 -4.29 9.42 -5.47
C THR A 169 -2.85 8.97 -5.26
N VAL A 170 -2.68 7.68 -4.90
CA VAL A 170 -1.40 7.03 -4.61
C VAL A 170 -1.24 5.81 -5.50
N ALA A 171 -0.21 5.79 -6.32
CA ALA A 171 0.15 4.64 -7.13
C ALA A 171 1.20 3.79 -6.40
N VAL A 172 0.88 2.52 -6.15
CA VAL A 172 1.81 1.55 -5.54
C VAL A 172 2.50 0.76 -6.65
N LEU A 173 3.82 0.81 -6.73
CA LEU A 173 4.58 0.20 -7.82
C LEU A 173 5.25 -1.11 -7.37
N ALA A 174 5.41 -2.05 -8.31
CA ALA A 174 6.03 -3.37 -8.08
C ALA A 174 7.52 -3.40 -8.46
N HIS A 175 8.18 -2.24 -8.42
CA HIS A 175 9.58 -2.01 -8.81
C HIS A 175 10.09 -0.72 -8.15
N GLY A 176 11.36 -0.36 -8.35
CA GLY A 176 11.95 0.90 -7.86
C GLY A 176 11.29 2.13 -8.51
N LEU A 177 11.40 3.29 -7.85
CA LEU A 177 10.77 4.54 -8.29
C LEU A 177 11.63 5.37 -9.25
N ASP A 178 12.70 4.83 -9.77
CA ASP A 178 13.61 5.43 -10.74
C ASP A 178 13.07 5.38 -12.18
N TYR A 179 12.02 4.62 -12.43
CA TYR A 179 11.30 4.56 -13.71
C TYR A 179 9.82 4.18 -13.47
N VAL A 180 9.02 4.16 -14.53
CA VAL A 180 7.59 3.79 -14.48
C VAL A 180 7.31 2.62 -15.41
N TYR A 181 6.55 1.66 -14.91
CA TYR A 181 6.02 0.53 -15.66
C TYR A 181 4.56 0.26 -15.27
N PRO A 182 3.62 0.07 -16.23
CA PRO A 182 3.84 0.06 -17.68
C PRO A 182 4.14 1.46 -18.24
N GLU A 183 4.87 1.51 -19.36
CA GLU A 183 5.32 2.76 -19.98
C GLU A 183 4.14 3.62 -20.47
N GLU A 184 3.03 2.99 -20.87
CA GLU A 184 1.79 3.66 -21.28
C GLU A 184 1.19 4.54 -20.18
N ASN A 185 1.50 4.26 -18.92
CA ASN A 185 1.06 5.03 -17.76
C ASN A 185 2.14 5.98 -17.21
N ALA A 186 3.27 6.20 -17.93
CA ALA A 186 4.30 7.12 -17.46
C ALA A 186 3.77 8.55 -17.28
N GLY A 187 3.04 9.08 -18.26
CA GLY A 187 2.42 10.40 -18.15
C GLY A 187 1.37 10.49 -17.02
N LEU A 188 0.65 9.40 -16.76
CA LEU A 188 -0.29 9.34 -15.62
C LEU A 188 0.45 9.38 -14.28
N ALA A 189 1.59 8.69 -14.17
CA ALA A 189 2.42 8.73 -12.96
C ALA A 189 2.97 10.14 -12.68
N GLU A 190 3.42 10.85 -13.72
CA GLU A 190 3.86 12.24 -13.62
C GLU A 190 2.71 13.16 -13.16
N GLN A 191 1.54 13.00 -13.76
CA GLN A 191 0.35 13.78 -13.40
C GLN A 191 -0.06 13.54 -11.94
N ILE A 192 -0.04 12.29 -11.48
CA ILE A 192 -0.33 11.94 -10.07
C ILE A 192 0.56 12.77 -9.13
N VAL A 193 1.86 12.81 -9.37
CA VAL A 193 2.81 13.57 -8.53
C VAL A 193 2.61 15.07 -8.68
N ALA A 194 2.40 15.57 -9.88
CA ALA A 194 2.20 16.99 -10.15
C ALA A 194 0.92 17.55 -9.51
N GLU A 195 -0.13 16.75 -9.42
CA GLU A 195 -1.41 17.12 -8.79
C GLU A 195 -1.45 16.80 -7.28
N GLY A 196 -0.28 16.55 -6.66
CA GLY A 196 -0.15 16.43 -5.22
C GLY A 196 -0.34 15.03 -4.65
N GLY A 197 -0.47 14.01 -5.50
CA GLY A 197 -0.49 12.60 -5.12
C GLY A 197 0.92 12.01 -4.92
N ALA A 198 1.01 10.68 -4.88
CA ALA A 198 2.28 9.98 -4.67
C ALA A 198 2.45 8.73 -5.52
N LEU A 199 3.71 8.40 -5.80
CA LEU A 199 4.15 7.06 -6.16
C LEU A 199 4.83 6.44 -4.94
N VAL A 200 4.50 5.19 -4.61
CA VAL A 200 5.11 4.48 -3.49
C VAL A 200 5.58 3.10 -3.91
N SER A 201 6.65 2.62 -3.27
CA SER A 201 7.16 1.28 -3.49
C SER A 201 7.84 0.74 -2.23
N GLN A 202 7.74 -0.55 -2.01
CA GLN A 202 8.54 -1.27 -1.02
C GLN A 202 9.89 -1.75 -1.58
N PHE A 203 10.10 -1.61 -2.89
CA PHE A 203 11.28 -2.10 -3.57
C PHE A 203 12.34 -1.01 -3.66
N PRO A 204 13.64 -1.37 -3.56
CA PRO A 204 14.73 -0.41 -3.66
C PRO A 204 14.80 0.23 -5.05
N MET A 205 15.48 1.37 -5.13
CA MET A 205 15.80 2.01 -6.39
C MET A 205 16.61 1.05 -7.28
N GLY A 206 16.30 0.99 -8.57
CA GLY A 206 16.91 0.08 -9.53
C GLY A 206 16.24 -1.30 -9.64
N GLU A 207 15.35 -1.66 -8.72
CA GLU A 207 14.60 -2.93 -8.80
C GLU A 207 13.69 -2.95 -10.02
N LYS A 208 13.83 -3.98 -10.86
CA LYS A 208 13.04 -4.15 -12.09
C LYS A 208 11.68 -4.81 -11.81
N PRO A 209 10.65 -4.61 -12.68
CA PRO A 209 9.40 -5.35 -12.59
C PRO A 209 9.67 -6.85 -12.72
N ALA A 210 9.12 -7.62 -11.79
CA ALA A 210 9.19 -9.08 -11.82
C ALA A 210 7.86 -9.68 -11.36
N GLN A 211 7.50 -10.84 -11.90
CA GLN A 211 6.22 -11.48 -11.60
C GLN A 211 5.99 -11.70 -10.10
N TYR A 212 7.03 -12.05 -9.36
CA TYR A 212 6.96 -12.27 -7.91
C TYR A 212 6.85 -10.96 -7.08
N ASN A 213 6.99 -9.78 -7.70
CA ASN A 213 6.85 -8.49 -7.04
C ASN A 213 5.39 -8.01 -7.00
N TYR A 214 4.57 -8.35 -8.00
CA TYR A 214 3.17 -7.93 -8.04
C TYR A 214 2.37 -8.39 -6.81
N PRO A 215 2.43 -9.68 -6.39
CA PRO A 215 1.74 -10.12 -5.19
C PRO A 215 2.17 -9.39 -3.91
N LYS A 216 3.43 -9.01 -3.82
CA LYS A 216 3.95 -8.25 -2.68
C LYS A 216 3.40 -6.82 -2.67
N ARG A 217 3.39 -6.17 -3.85
CA ARG A 217 2.86 -4.83 -4.05
C ARG A 217 1.36 -4.77 -3.73
N ASP A 218 0.57 -5.75 -4.18
CA ASP A 218 -0.88 -5.79 -3.97
C ASP A 218 -1.25 -5.81 -2.47
N LYS A 219 -0.41 -6.43 -1.64
CA LYS A 219 -0.54 -6.38 -0.19
C LYS A 219 -0.32 -4.96 0.38
N ILE A 220 0.58 -4.19 -0.21
CA ILE A 220 0.81 -2.79 0.19
C ILE A 220 -0.40 -1.91 -0.20
N GLN A 221 -1.06 -2.16 -1.34
CA GLN A 221 -2.30 -1.46 -1.69
C GLN A 221 -3.37 -1.65 -0.60
N ALA A 222 -3.60 -2.89 -0.18
CA ALA A 222 -4.51 -3.19 0.93
C ALA A 222 -4.01 -2.56 2.25
N GLY A 223 -2.72 -2.70 2.55
CA GLY A 223 -2.11 -2.16 3.76
C GLY A 223 -2.26 -0.64 3.90
N LEU A 224 -2.21 0.10 2.81
CA LEU A 224 -2.39 1.55 2.76
C LEU A 224 -3.86 2.00 2.84
N SER A 225 -4.84 1.08 2.82
CA SER A 225 -6.24 1.41 2.63
C SER A 225 -7.12 0.98 3.79
N GLN A 226 -8.16 1.76 4.11
CA GLN A 226 -9.22 1.37 5.04
C GLN A 226 -10.14 0.32 4.44
N LEU A 227 -10.35 0.41 3.14
CA LEU A 227 -11.19 -0.50 2.38
C LEU A 227 -10.59 -0.79 1.00
N VAL A 228 -10.97 -1.91 0.41
CA VAL A 228 -10.65 -2.28 -0.96
C VAL A 228 -11.93 -2.41 -1.76
N VAL A 229 -11.99 -1.84 -2.96
CA VAL A 229 -13.04 -2.09 -3.95
C VAL A 229 -12.45 -2.87 -5.11
N MET A 230 -12.88 -4.12 -5.30
CA MET A 230 -12.47 -4.96 -6.42
C MET A 230 -13.50 -4.85 -7.55
N ILE A 231 -13.18 -4.09 -8.59
CA ILE A 231 -14.10 -3.78 -9.70
C ILE A 231 -14.47 -5.03 -10.50
N ALA A 232 -13.46 -5.76 -10.98
CA ALA A 232 -13.65 -7.00 -11.74
C ALA A 232 -12.42 -7.90 -11.61
N SER A 233 -12.62 -9.21 -11.50
CA SER A 233 -11.54 -10.19 -11.46
C SER A 233 -11.98 -11.54 -11.99
N THR A 234 -11.05 -12.22 -12.65
CA THR A 234 -11.15 -13.66 -12.92
C THR A 234 -10.89 -14.45 -11.63
N ARG A 235 -11.17 -15.75 -11.64
CA ARG A 235 -10.88 -16.66 -10.50
C ARG A 235 -9.39 -16.73 -10.12
N GLU A 236 -8.49 -16.41 -11.04
CA GLU A 236 -7.04 -16.40 -10.81
C GLU A 236 -6.43 -15.00 -10.90
N GLY A 237 -7.27 -13.97 -10.86
CA GLY A 237 -6.84 -12.57 -10.99
C GLY A 237 -5.95 -12.10 -9.85
N GLY A 238 -4.93 -11.29 -10.17
CA GLY A 238 -4.00 -10.72 -9.19
C GLY A 238 -4.71 -9.86 -8.14
N SER A 239 -5.80 -9.18 -8.49
CA SER A 239 -6.61 -8.36 -7.57
C SER A 239 -7.17 -9.14 -6.36
N LEU A 240 -7.25 -10.48 -6.45
CA LEU A 240 -7.64 -11.32 -5.32
C LEU A 240 -6.62 -11.27 -4.16
N ILE A 241 -5.37 -10.90 -4.44
CA ILE A 241 -4.34 -10.78 -3.39
C ILE A 241 -4.62 -9.60 -2.49
N ALA A 242 -4.93 -8.43 -3.04
CA ALA A 242 -5.32 -7.28 -2.23
C ALA A 242 -6.68 -7.50 -1.56
N SER A 243 -7.63 -8.14 -2.25
CA SER A 243 -8.95 -8.52 -1.68
C SER A 243 -8.83 -9.45 -0.48
N LYS A 244 -7.95 -10.46 -0.57
CA LYS A 244 -7.60 -11.31 0.56
C LYS A 244 -6.95 -10.54 1.69
N SER A 245 -5.96 -9.71 1.35
CA SER A 245 -5.12 -9.02 2.33
C SER A 245 -5.93 -8.04 3.19
N ILE A 246 -6.91 -7.34 2.62
CA ILE A 246 -7.75 -6.42 3.37
C ILE A 246 -8.63 -7.17 4.39
N LEU A 247 -9.18 -8.33 4.01
CA LEU A 247 -9.95 -9.19 4.92
C LEU A 247 -9.08 -9.82 6.01
N GLU A 248 -7.84 -10.20 5.69
CA GLU A 248 -6.88 -10.70 6.68
C GLU A 248 -6.49 -9.62 7.70
N ASP A 249 -6.49 -8.35 7.31
CA ASP A 249 -6.28 -7.20 8.21
C ASP A 249 -7.55 -6.81 9.00
N GLY A 250 -8.68 -7.51 8.78
CA GLY A 250 -9.95 -7.20 9.44
C GLY A 250 -10.57 -5.88 8.99
N ARG A 251 -10.39 -5.55 7.70
CA ARG A 251 -10.91 -4.34 7.04
C ARG A 251 -11.81 -4.71 5.88
N ASP A 252 -12.52 -3.73 5.30
CA ASP A 252 -13.65 -3.94 4.41
C ASP A 252 -13.26 -4.20 2.96
N LEU A 253 -13.84 -5.24 2.36
CA LEU A 253 -13.80 -5.56 0.95
C LEU A 253 -15.16 -5.27 0.31
N PHE A 254 -15.20 -4.41 -0.68
CA PHE A 254 -16.37 -4.09 -1.47
C PHE A 254 -16.27 -4.69 -2.87
N VAL A 255 -17.35 -5.31 -3.32
CA VAL A 255 -17.40 -5.99 -4.62
C VAL A 255 -18.68 -5.60 -5.36
N PRO A 256 -18.60 -4.84 -6.45
CA PRO A 256 -19.75 -4.57 -7.28
C PRO A 256 -20.24 -5.86 -7.96
N VAL A 257 -21.57 -6.05 -8.02
CA VAL A 257 -22.15 -7.17 -8.76
C VAL A 257 -21.81 -7.06 -10.24
N ALA A 258 -21.57 -8.18 -10.88
CA ALA A 258 -21.38 -8.25 -12.32
C ALA A 258 -22.61 -7.70 -13.05
N CYS A 259 -22.41 -6.75 -13.95
CA CYS A 259 -23.49 -6.09 -14.67
C CYS A 259 -23.18 -5.99 -16.18
N GLY A 260 -24.23 -5.66 -16.95
CA GLY A 260 -24.11 -5.46 -18.39
C GLY A 260 -24.10 -6.77 -19.18
N PRO A 261 -23.73 -6.71 -20.48
CA PRO A 261 -23.77 -7.88 -21.38
C PRO A 261 -22.79 -8.98 -20.94
N ASP A 262 -21.66 -8.59 -20.36
CA ASP A 262 -20.55 -9.50 -19.99
C ASP A 262 -20.65 -10.05 -18.56
N LYS A 263 -21.79 -9.85 -17.88
CA LYS A 263 -21.97 -10.27 -16.47
C LYS A 263 -21.63 -11.75 -16.20
N ASN A 264 -21.73 -12.60 -17.21
CA ASN A 264 -21.43 -14.03 -17.13
C ASN A 264 -20.03 -14.39 -17.63
N SER A 265 -19.22 -13.43 -18.08
CA SER A 265 -17.87 -13.67 -18.58
C SER A 265 -16.92 -14.11 -17.45
N GLN A 266 -15.79 -14.69 -17.83
CA GLN A 266 -14.72 -15.01 -16.87
C GLN A 266 -14.17 -13.78 -16.15
N ALA A 267 -14.21 -12.61 -16.79
CA ALA A 267 -13.72 -11.37 -16.18
C ALA A 267 -14.46 -10.96 -14.89
N PHE A 268 -15.68 -11.47 -14.67
CA PHE A 268 -16.47 -11.27 -13.44
C PHE A 268 -16.64 -12.54 -12.61
N GLU A 269 -15.89 -13.61 -12.87
CA GLU A 269 -16.06 -14.87 -12.16
C GLU A 269 -15.86 -14.72 -10.65
N ALA A 270 -14.79 -14.04 -10.23
CA ALA A 270 -14.53 -13.78 -8.82
C ALA A 270 -15.64 -12.94 -8.17
N ASN A 271 -16.14 -11.91 -8.87
CA ASN A 271 -17.24 -11.09 -8.37
C ASN A 271 -18.50 -11.94 -8.12
N ARG A 272 -18.84 -12.86 -9.02
CA ARG A 272 -20.00 -13.75 -8.85
C ARG A 272 -19.81 -14.69 -7.66
N ILE A 273 -18.61 -15.27 -7.47
CA ILE A 273 -18.31 -16.15 -6.34
C ILE A 273 -18.40 -15.35 -5.03
N LEU A 274 -17.81 -14.16 -4.96
CA LEU A 274 -17.88 -13.32 -3.76
C LEU A 274 -19.31 -12.86 -3.45
N ALA A 275 -20.16 -12.68 -4.49
CA ALA A 275 -21.57 -12.33 -4.33
C ALA A 275 -22.49 -13.53 -4.06
N SER A 276 -22.02 -14.76 -4.12
CA SER A 276 -22.82 -15.98 -3.90
C SER A 276 -23.16 -16.21 -2.42
N GLU A 277 -22.48 -15.51 -1.50
CA GLU A 277 -22.57 -15.72 -0.05
C GLU A 277 -22.14 -17.12 0.42
N ASN A 278 -21.65 -17.98 -0.50
CA ASN A 278 -21.14 -19.30 -0.16
C ASN A 278 -19.74 -19.20 0.48
N HIS A 279 -19.70 -19.32 1.81
CA HIS A 279 -18.48 -19.16 2.59
C HIS A 279 -17.33 -20.07 2.13
N ASN A 280 -17.62 -21.32 1.79
CA ASN A 280 -16.59 -22.28 1.40
C ASN A 280 -15.97 -21.93 0.03
N GLU A 281 -16.79 -21.57 -0.95
CA GLU A 281 -16.30 -21.13 -2.26
C GLU A 281 -15.50 -19.82 -2.17
N ILE A 282 -15.91 -18.89 -1.33
CA ILE A 282 -15.19 -17.64 -1.09
C ILE A 282 -13.85 -17.92 -0.42
N CYS A 283 -13.80 -18.79 0.59
CA CYS A 283 -12.55 -19.20 1.22
C CYS A 283 -11.60 -19.91 0.25
N GLU A 284 -12.12 -20.76 -0.63
CA GLU A 284 -11.35 -21.43 -1.68
C GLU A 284 -10.79 -20.40 -2.68
N LEU A 285 -11.65 -19.51 -3.19
CA LEU A 285 -11.26 -18.44 -4.13
C LEU A 285 -10.10 -17.58 -3.57
N LEU A 286 -10.26 -17.11 -2.34
CA LEU A 286 -9.29 -16.23 -1.69
C LEU A 286 -8.10 -16.98 -1.07
N LYS A 287 -8.14 -18.34 -1.07
CA LYS A 287 -7.12 -19.19 -0.42
C LYS A 287 -6.90 -18.79 1.04
N ILE A 288 -8.01 -18.66 1.80
CA ILE A 288 -8.01 -18.35 3.24
C ILE A 288 -8.79 -19.41 4.00
N LYS A 289 -8.48 -19.59 5.29
CA LYS A 289 -9.18 -20.56 6.14
C LYS A 289 -10.53 -20.04 6.62
N LYS A 290 -10.61 -18.75 6.88
CA LYS A 290 -11.81 -18.05 7.36
C LYS A 290 -11.66 -16.54 7.15
N TYR A 291 -12.78 -15.84 7.13
CA TYR A 291 -12.85 -14.38 7.17
C TYR A 291 -14.10 -13.97 7.96
N ASP A 292 -14.12 -12.73 8.44
CA ASP A 292 -15.32 -12.15 9.04
C ASP A 292 -16.24 -11.66 7.92
N ARG A 293 -17.45 -12.23 7.84
CA ARG A 293 -18.44 -11.90 6.81
C ARG A 293 -18.91 -10.44 6.86
N SER A 294 -18.83 -9.81 8.02
CA SER A 294 -19.21 -8.40 8.17
C SER A 294 -18.33 -7.45 7.37
N HIS A 295 -17.12 -7.88 7.00
CA HIS A 295 -16.18 -7.12 6.17
C HIS A 295 -16.30 -7.38 4.66
N LEU A 296 -17.22 -8.23 4.21
CA LEU A 296 -17.47 -8.43 2.78
C LEU A 296 -18.79 -7.78 2.37
N HIS A 297 -18.71 -6.75 1.56
CA HIS A 297 -19.86 -5.95 1.13
C HIS A 297 -20.09 -6.08 -0.36
N ILE A 298 -21.30 -6.49 -0.76
CA ILE A 298 -21.70 -6.61 -2.15
C ILE A 298 -22.46 -5.34 -2.55
N LEU A 299 -21.94 -4.64 -3.57
CA LEU A 299 -22.54 -3.42 -4.11
C LEU A 299 -23.50 -3.77 -5.23
N LYS A 300 -24.81 -3.69 -4.98
CA LYS A 300 -25.88 -3.99 -5.95
C LYS A 300 -26.36 -2.72 -6.66
N SER A 301 -26.29 -1.57 -6.00
CA SER A 301 -26.71 -0.29 -6.51
C SER A 301 -25.88 0.86 -5.89
N ARG A 302 -26.16 2.10 -6.31
CA ARG A 302 -25.54 3.29 -5.70
C ARG A 302 -25.98 3.52 -4.25
N GLU A 303 -27.11 3.01 -3.85
CA GLU A 303 -27.60 3.11 -2.47
C GLU A 303 -26.66 2.38 -1.49
N ASP A 304 -25.93 1.35 -1.98
CA ASP A 304 -24.93 0.64 -1.18
C ASP A 304 -23.69 1.47 -0.88
N TYR A 305 -23.46 2.59 -1.54
CA TYR A 305 -22.29 3.46 -1.31
C TYR A 305 -22.28 4.11 0.08
N VAL A 306 -23.41 4.15 0.76
CA VAL A 306 -23.47 4.57 2.17
C VAL A 306 -22.59 3.69 3.06
N LYS A 307 -22.35 2.45 2.66
CA LYS A 307 -21.50 1.50 3.38
C LYS A 307 -20.01 1.80 3.33
N PHE A 308 -19.55 2.75 2.48
CA PHE A 308 -18.16 3.21 2.49
C PHE A 308 -17.80 4.01 3.76
N GLU A 309 -18.80 4.50 4.47
CA GLU A 309 -18.58 5.09 5.78
C GLU A 309 -18.55 3.98 6.85
N PRO A 310 -17.60 4.04 7.82
CA PRO A 310 -17.66 3.12 8.95
C PRO A 310 -19.00 3.29 9.65
N ALA A 311 -19.62 2.18 10.07
CA ALA A 311 -20.82 2.23 10.89
C ALA A 311 -20.54 3.15 12.10
N ALA A 312 -21.45 4.11 12.35
CA ALA A 312 -21.31 5.06 13.45
C ALA A 312 -21.18 4.27 14.79
N GLY A 313 -19.96 4.14 15.30
CA GLY A 313 -19.64 3.34 16.51
C GLY A 313 -18.19 2.87 16.64
N GLY A 314 -17.40 2.89 15.56
CA GLY A 314 -15.99 2.55 15.60
C GLY A 314 -15.13 3.81 15.53
N SER A 315 -14.82 4.44 16.66
CA SER A 315 -13.74 5.46 16.72
C SER A 315 -12.42 4.81 16.33
N PRO A 316 -11.67 5.37 15.37
CA PRO A 316 -10.24 5.13 15.35
C PRO A 316 -9.65 5.77 16.60
N ALA A 317 -8.98 4.97 17.41
CA ALA A 317 -8.23 5.49 18.54
C ALA A 317 -7.17 6.50 18.04
N ASP A 318 -7.15 7.66 18.74
CA ASP A 318 -6.06 8.64 18.80
C ASP A 318 -5.76 9.50 17.57
N GLU A 319 -6.54 10.57 17.41
CA GLU A 319 -5.96 11.85 17.04
C GLU A 319 -5.29 12.45 18.30
N PRO A 320 -3.99 12.79 18.27
CA PRO A 320 -3.41 13.61 19.34
C PRO A 320 -4.03 15.01 19.25
N GLY A 321 -4.76 15.38 20.31
CA GLY A 321 -5.42 16.67 20.43
C GLY A 321 -4.47 17.84 20.15
N MET A 322 -4.86 18.70 19.22
CA MET A 322 -4.36 20.06 19.18
C MET A 322 -4.85 20.78 20.43
N ASN A 323 -3.96 21.04 21.34
CA ASN A 323 -4.16 21.98 22.44
C ASN A 323 -4.31 23.39 21.86
N GLU A 324 -5.54 23.89 21.83
CA GLU A 324 -5.79 25.32 21.85
C GLU A 324 -5.35 25.87 23.22
N GLN A 325 -4.19 26.44 23.30
CA GLN A 325 -3.89 27.39 24.35
C GLN A 325 -3.87 28.79 23.75
N GLY A 326 -4.93 29.51 24.08
CA GLY A 326 -5.05 30.92 23.82
C GLY A 326 -3.88 31.73 24.43
N SER A 327 -3.35 32.63 23.66
CA SER A 327 -2.53 33.74 24.12
C SER A 327 -3.37 35.01 24.04
N LEU A 328 -3.71 35.53 25.18
CA LEU A 328 -3.94 36.95 25.43
C LEU A 328 -2.57 37.60 25.55
N PHE A 329 -2.24 38.46 24.63
CA PHE A 329 -1.68 39.80 24.60
C PHE A 329 -1.10 40.07 23.23
#